data_14555b77ab6d606f25d9c88787e4f85c
#
_entry.id   14555b77ab6d606f25d9c88787e4f85c
#
_cell.length_a   1.000
_cell.length_b   1.000
_cell.length_c   1.000
_cell.angle_alpha   90.00
_cell.angle_beta   90.00
_cell.angle_gamma   90.00
#
_symmetry.space_group_name_H-M   'P 1'
#
loop_
_entity.id
_entity.type
_entity.pdbx_description
1 polymer ?
#
loop_
_entity_poly.entity_id
_entity_poly.type
_entity_poly.pdbx_seq_one_letter_code
_entity_poly.pdbx_strand_id
1 'polypeptide(L)'
;MSTNRELTYNSVWIPQRADPYVYRHTDGMYYFTASVPAYDRIVLRRADSLAALPEAEEHTIWTRHESGPMSEHIWAPELHYLDGKWYVYYAGGEKEDVWRIRPYVLECGDADPITGTWTEKGKMQRSDDDEFSFEAFSLDATVFENKGEHYYVWAEKVSVGKQISNLYIARMESPCKLATAQVLLTTPDYDWERVGFWVNEGPFVLKNGEGKLFLTYSASETGACYCVGMLEADEESDLLDPLSWKKSRYPVLATDEEKGIYGPGHNCFTKAEDGADIMVYHARTEKEITGNPLYNPNRHAMLMRVKWNREEDGVKRPVFNYD
;
A
#
# COMPACT_ATOMS: atom_id res chain seq x y z
N MET A 1 27.97 16.84 -5.95
CA MET A 1 28.28 16.94 -4.51
C MET A 1 27.06 16.39 -3.77
N SER A 2 27.14 15.17 -3.26
CA SER A 2 26.07 14.58 -2.44
C SER A 2 26.00 15.40 -1.15
N THR A 3 24.97 16.21 -1.01
CA THR A 3 24.62 16.79 0.28
C THR A 3 24.16 15.63 1.15
N ASN A 4 24.96 15.28 2.13
CA ASN A 4 24.62 14.29 3.15
C ASN A 4 23.41 14.84 3.95
N ARG A 5 22.22 14.74 3.39
CA ARG A 5 20.97 15.08 4.09
C ARG A 5 20.68 13.93 5.04
N GLU A 6 20.64 14.22 6.31
CA GLU A 6 20.24 13.25 7.33
C GLU A 6 18.74 12.96 7.18
N LEU A 7 18.34 11.68 7.20
CA LEU A 7 16.94 11.29 7.18
C LEU A 7 16.26 11.73 8.47
N THR A 8 15.15 12.43 8.34
CA THR A 8 14.26 12.73 9.46
C THR A 8 13.12 11.74 9.49
N TYR A 9 12.85 11.19 10.66
CA TYR A 9 11.76 10.24 10.88
C TYR A 9 10.58 10.90 11.57
N ASN A 10 9.40 10.33 11.40
CA ASN A 10 8.17 10.77 12.07
C ASN A 10 7.85 12.26 11.85
N SER A 11 8.16 12.75 10.66
CA SER A 11 7.91 14.12 10.21
C SER A 11 7.61 14.12 8.72
N VAL A 12 7.09 15.23 8.19
CA VAL A 12 6.80 15.36 6.76
C VAL A 12 8.08 15.14 5.94
N TRP A 13 8.11 14.08 5.17
CA TRP A 13 9.20 13.72 4.27
C TRP A 13 8.92 14.21 2.84
N ILE A 14 7.75 13.82 2.28
CA ILE A 14 7.27 14.35 0.99
C ILE A 14 5.84 14.87 1.21
N PRO A 15 5.62 16.18 1.06
CA PRO A 15 4.32 16.78 1.33
C PRO A 15 3.27 16.37 0.29
N GLN A 16 2.01 16.21 0.75
CA GLN A 16 0.84 15.98 -0.09
C GLN A 16 1.01 14.78 -1.04
N ARG A 17 1.55 13.67 -0.51
CA ARG A 17 1.65 12.38 -1.17
C ARG A 17 1.03 11.33 -0.27
N ALA A 18 -0.28 11.06 -0.49
CA ALA A 18 -0.99 9.98 0.17
C ALA A 18 -0.58 8.63 -0.42
N ASP A 19 -0.81 7.56 0.32
CA ASP A 19 -0.61 6.19 -0.14
C ASP A 19 0.82 5.99 -0.72
N PRO A 20 1.87 6.38 0.04
CA PRO A 20 3.23 6.42 -0.46
C PRO A 20 3.80 5.02 -0.63
N TYR A 21 4.49 4.79 -1.72
CA TYR A 21 5.17 3.55 -2.02
C TYR A 21 6.63 3.80 -2.41
N VAL A 22 7.56 3.01 -1.87
CA VAL A 22 8.98 3.06 -2.20
C VAL A 22 9.47 1.68 -2.58
N TYR A 23 9.93 1.54 -3.82
CA TYR A 23 10.62 0.36 -4.31
C TYR A 23 12.13 0.61 -4.33
N ARG A 24 12.92 -0.26 -3.69
CA ARG A 24 14.38 -0.27 -3.83
C ARG A 24 14.78 -1.36 -4.81
N HIS A 25 15.33 -0.96 -5.94
CA HIS A 25 15.76 -1.89 -6.99
C HIS A 25 17.13 -2.52 -6.68
N THR A 26 17.47 -3.59 -7.38
CA THR A 26 18.72 -4.36 -7.19
C THR A 26 19.98 -3.58 -7.50
N ASP A 27 19.90 -2.52 -8.29
CA ASP A 27 20.97 -1.56 -8.57
C ASP A 27 21.19 -0.55 -7.42
N GLY A 28 20.38 -0.62 -6.36
CA GLY A 28 20.40 0.26 -5.21
C GLY A 28 19.60 1.54 -5.35
N MET A 29 19.01 1.83 -6.53
CA MET A 29 18.16 2.99 -6.74
C MET A 29 16.80 2.83 -6.04
N TYR A 30 16.30 3.94 -5.54
CA TYR A 30 14.95 4.04 -4.94
C TYR A 30 14.01 4.70 -5.92
N TYR A 31 12.82 4.12 -6.02
CA TYR A 31 11.71 4.65 -6.80
C TYR A 31 10.55 4.97 -5.87
N PHE A 32 10.00 6.16 -5.96
CA PHE A 32 8.87 6.61 -5.17
C PHE A 32 7.66 6.88 -6.06
N THR A 33 6.51 6.42 -5.62
CA THR A 33 5.20 6.79 -6.17
C THR A 33 4.20 7.02 -5.04
N ALA A 34 3.07 7.66 -5.34
CA ALA A 34 2.00 7.94 -4.39
C ALA A 34 0.76 8.44 -5.12
N SER A 35 -0.38 8.46 -4.44
CA SER A 35 -1.55 9.22 -4.90
C SER A 35 -1.24 10.71 -4.94
N VAL A 36 -1.39 11.34 -6.11
CA VAL A 36 -1.28 12.79 -6.25
C VAL A 36 -2.61 13.46 -5.86
N PRO A 37 -2.63 14.67 -5.30
CA PRO A 37 -3.86 15.32 -4.83
C PRO A 37 -4.97 15.46 -5.88
N ALA A 38 -4.60 15.57 -7.16
CA ALA A 38 -5.56 15.67 -8.27
C ALA A 38 -6.19 14.32 -8.68
N TYR A 39 -5.64 13.19 -8.23
CA TYR A 39 -6.07 11.84 -8.58
C TYR A 39 -6.21 11.60 -10.09
N ASP A 40 -5.30 12.18 -10.87
CA ASP A 40 -5.41 12.25 -12.33
C ASP A 40 -4.25 11.58 -13.09
N ARG A 41 -3.22 11.12 -12.40
CA ARG A 41 -2.00 10.57 -13.02
C ARG A 41 -1.22 9.69 -12.05
N ILE A 42 -0.29 8.95 -12.61
CA ILE A 42 0.72 8.18 -11.89
C ILE A 42 2.08 8.83 -12.14
N VAL A 43 2.82 9.02 -11.05
CA VAL A 43 4.12 9.67 -11.06
C VAL A 43 5.19 8.76 -10.48
N LEU A 44 6.44 8.91 -10.96
CA LEU A 44 7.62 8.27 -10.37
C LEU A 44 8.68 9.33 -10.08
N ARG A 45 9.37 9.15 -8.96
CA ARG A 45 10.66 9.81 -8.65
C ARG A 45 11.73 8.74 -8.52
N ARG A 46 12.96 9.04 -8.88
CA ARG A 46 14.10 8.14 -8.69
C ARG A 46 15.26 8.86 -8.03
N ALA A 47 15.89 8.21 -7.06
CA ALA A 47 17.10 8.73 -6.40
C ALA A 47 18.01 7.57 -5.96
N ASP A 48 19.26 7.89 -5.63
CA ASP A 48 20.27 6.96 -5.10
C ASP A 48 20.12 6.75 -3.58
N SER A 49 19.27 7.53 -2.93
CA SER A 49 19.05 7.47 -1.49
C SER A 49 17.63 7.91 -1.10
N LEU A 50 17.13 7.43 0.05
CA LEU A 50 15.86 7.89 0.60
C LEU A 50 15.89 9.40 0.89
N ALA A 51 17.04 9.92 1.35
CA ALA A 51 17.21 11.34 1.65
C ALA A 51 17.12 12.24 0.41
N ALA A 52 17.40 11.72 -0.77
CA ALA A 52 17.36 12.47 -2.03
C ALA A 52 15.98 12.47 -2.71
N LEU A 53 15.10 11.50 -2.40
CA LEU A 53 13.78 11.37 -3.04
C LEU A 53 12.87 12.62 -2.93
N PRO A 54 12.86 13.38 -1.82
CA PRO A 54 12.03 14.59 -1.74
C PRO A 54 12.34 15.64 -2.80
N GLU A 55 13.60 15.75 -3.19
CA GLU A 55 14.07 16.73 -4.17
C GLU A 55 14.21 16.14 -5.59
N ALA A 56 14.00 14.84 -5.74
CA ALA A 56 14.07 14.18 -7.04
C ALA A 56 12.94 14.69 -7.96
N GLU A 57 13.26 14.81 -9.24
CA GLU A 57 12.28 15.19 -10.26
C GLU A 57 11.13 14.18 -10.29
N GLU A 58 9.90 14.70 -10.33
CA GLU A 58 8.69 13.89 -10.44
C GLU A 58 8.27 13.76 -11.90
N HIS A 59 8.30 12.55 -12.42
CA HIS A 59 7.96 12.24 -13.80
C HIS A 59 6.58 11.61 -13.87
N THR A 60 5.69 12.18 -14.71
CA THR A 60 4.41 11.55 -15.02
C THR A 60 4.63 10.42 -16.02
N ILE A 61 4.32 9.19 -15.61
CA ILE A 61 4.46 8.00 -16.45
C ILE A 61 3.16 7.60 -17.14
N TRP A 62 2.03 8.03 -16.59
CA TRP A 62 0.70 7.76 -17.15
C TRP A 62 -0.31 8.80 -16.65
N THR A 63 -1.33 9.11 -17.46
CA THR A 63 -2.42 10.02 -17.12
C THR A 63 -3.77 9.36 -17.34
N ARG A 64 -4.77 9.72 -16.54
CA ARG A 64 -6.13 9.19 -16.63
C ARG A 64 -6.76 9.44 -18.01
N HIS A 65 -7.72 8.60 -18.36
CA HIS A 65 -8.55 8.79 -19.54
C HIS A 65 -9.51 9.97 -19.38
N GLU A 66 -10.10 10.43 -20.48
CA GLU A 66 -11.12 11.49 -20.46
C GLU A 66 -12.49 10.98 -20.00
N SER A 67 -12.78 9.68 -20.23
CA SER A 67 -14.05 9.00 -19.86
C SER A 67 -13.86 7.48 -19.78
N GLY A 68 -14.85 6.78 -19.24
CA GLY A 68 -14.83 5.32 -19.04
C GLY A 68 -13.86 4.86 -17.96
N PRO A 69 -13.39 3.60 -18.04
CA PRO A 69 -12.43 3.06 -17.07
C PRO A 69 -11.17 3.91 -16.95
N MET A 70 -10.62 4.02 -15.73
CA MET A 70 -9.38 4.77 -15.43
C MET A 70 -9.47 6.28 -15.74
N SER A 71 -10.67 6.86 -15.68
CA SER A 71 -10.86 8.29 -15.94
C SER A 71 -11.07 9.14 -14.70
N GLU A 72 -11.15 8.52 -13.51
CA GLU A 72 -11.33 9.21 -12.23
C GLU A 72 -10.66 8.44 -11.10
N HIS A 73 -10.35 9.11 -9.97
CA HIS A 73 -9.86 8.48 -8.75
C HIS A 73 -8.67 7.53 -8.97
N ILE A 74 -7.59 8.02 -9.59
CA ILE A 74 -6.35 7.24 -9.74
C ILE A 74 -5.63 7.24 -8.41
N TRP A 75 -5.68 6.09 -7.70
CA TRP A 75 -5.24 5.96 -6.32
C TRP A 75 -4.22 4.87 -6.09
N ALA A 76 -3.43 5.04 -5.04
CA ALA A 76 -2.56 4.05 -4.43
C ALA A 76 -1.71 3.25 -5.43
N PRO A 77 -0.90 3.90 -6.29
CA PRO A 77 -0.03 3.20 -7.21
C PRO A 77 1.12 2.52 -6.45
N GLU A 78 1.38 1.25 -6.74
CA GLU A 78 2.52 0.48 -6.27
C GLU A 78 3.39 0.02 -7.44
N LEU A 79 4.70 0.30 -7.38
CA LEU A 79 5.67 -0.08 -8.39
C LEU A 79 6.35 -1.41 -8.03
N HIS A 80 6.21 -2.43 -8.87
CA HIS A 80 6.83 -3.74 -8.68
C HIS A 80 7.71 -4.11 -9.88
N TYR A 81 8.76 -4.89 -9.63
CA TYR A 81 9.59 -5.49 -10.67
C TYR A 81 9.45 -7.01 -10.62
N LEU A 82 8.72 -7.58 -11.58
CA LEU A 82 8.37 -9.00 -11.64
C LEU A 82 8.79 -9.56 -13.00
N ASP A 83 9.39 -10.73 -13.02
CA ASP A 83 9.77 -11.43 -14.26
C ASP A 83 10.53 -10.58 -15.28
N GLY A 84 11.40 -9.69 -14.79
CA GLY A 84 12.23 -8.84 -15.64
C GLY A 84 11.54 -7.61 -16.21
N LYS A 85 10.34 -7.26 -15.74
CA LYS A 85 9.56 -6.09 -16.15
C LYS A 85 9.05 -5.29 -14.96
N TRP A 86 8.71 -4.03 -15.22
CA TRP A 86 8.07 -3.15 -14.26
C TRP A 86 6.55 -3.22 -14.39
N TYR A 87 5.88 -3.22 -13.26
CA TYR A 87 4.43 -3.16 -13.16
C TYR A 87 4.02 -2.07 -12.19
N VAL A 88 2.93 -1.36 -12.50
CA VAL A 88 2.25 -0.51 -11.53
C VAL A 88 0.85 -1.05 -11.33
N TYR A 89 0.55 -1.43 -10.08
CA TYR A 89 -0.81 -1.75 -9.65
C TYR A 89 -1.42 -0.49 -9.03
N TYR A 90 -2.65 -0.17 -9.41
CA TYR A 90 -3.34 1.03 -8.94
C TYR A 90 -4.84 0.85 -8.99
N ALA A 91 -5.57 1.66 -8.22
CA ALA A 91 -7.02 1.73 -8.30
C ALA A 91 -7.44 2.87 -9.23
N GLY A 92 -8.50 2.66 -9.99
CA GLY A 92 -9.08 3.67 -10.86
C GLY A 92 -10.60 3.57 -10.91
N GLY A 93 -11.26 4.71 -11.03
CA GLY A 93 -12.70 4.84 -11.22
C GLY A 93 -13.08 5.26 -12.62
N GLU A 94 -14.38 5.44 -12.81
CA GLU A 94 -14.97 5.91 -14.07
C GLU A 94 -15.63 7.27 -13.84
N LYS A 95 -15.48 8.21 -14.77
CA LYS A 95 -16.07 9.55 -14.66
C LYS A 95 -17.59 9.50 -14.57
N GLU A 96 -18.19 8.52 -15.20
CA GLU A 96 -19.64 8.28 -15.24
C GLU A 96 -20.16 7.69 -13.91
N ASP A 97 -19.29 6.97 -13.18
CA ASP A 97 -19.54 6.44 -11.84
C ASP A 97 -18.20 6.41 -11.07
N VAL A 98 -17.88 7.52 -10.39
CA VAL A 98 -16.60 7.73 -9.73
C VAL A 98 -16.28 6.70 -8.63
N TRP A 99 -17.31 6.01 -8.14
CA TRP A 99 -17.16 4.96 -7.11
C TRP A 99 -17.08 3.55 -7.70
N ARG A 100 -17.12 3.41 -9.01
CA ARG A 100 -16.85 2.14 -9.69
C ARG A 100 -15.34 1.89 -9.76
N ILE A 101 -14.73 1.81 -8.59
CA ILE A 101 -13.29 1.61 -8.40
C ILE A 101 -12.92 0.16 -8.67
N ARG A 102 -11.87 -0.05 -9.47
CA ARG A 102 -11.31 -1.37 -9.80
C ARG A 102 -9.78 -1.31 -9.83
N PRO A 103 -9.10 -2.46 -9.58
CA PRO A 103 -7.65 -2.54 -9.73
C PRO A 103 -7.24 -2.65 -11.19
N TYR A 104 -6.26 -1.87 -11.59
CA TYR A 104 -5.68 -1.84 -12.93
C TYR A 104 -4.17 -2.07 -12.89
N VAL A 105 -3.61 -2.46 -14.03
CA VAL A 105 -2.19 -2.79 -14.18
C VAL A 105 -1.59 -2.04 -15.37
N LEU A 106 -0.44 -1.39 -15.15
CA LEU A 106 0.46 -0.93 -16.20
C LEU A 106 1.69 -1.83 -16.27
N GLU A 107 2.24 -2.04 -17.44
CA GLU A 107 3.48 -2.78 -17.70
C GLU A 107 4.48 -1.91 -18.46
N CYS A 108 5.75 -1.94 -18.03
CA CYS A 108 6.86 -1.38 -18.78
C CYS A 108 7.98 -2.43 -18.92
N GLY A 109 8.32 -2.78 -20.16
CA GLY A 109 9.38 -3.74 -20.47
C GLY A 109 10.78 -3.13 -20.59
N ASP A 110 10.87 -1.80 -20.51
CA ASP A 110 12.15 -1.09 -20.62
C ASP A 110 12.93 -1.16 -19.30
N ALA A 111 14.24 -1.07 -19.37
CA ALA A 111 15.10 -1.14 -18.18
C ALA A 111 14.88 0.05 -17.23
N ASP A 112 14.61 1.23 -17.76
CA ASP A 112 14.33 2.45 -16.98
C ASP A 112 12.83 2.78 -16.98
N PRO A 113 12.12 2.62 -15.85
CA PRO A 113 10.68 2.88 -15.79
C PRO A 113 10.32 4.38 -15.83
N ILE A 114 11.31 5.28 -15.63
CA ILE A 114 11.09 6.73 -15.70
C ILE A 114 10.88 7.18 -17.14
N THR A 115 11.71 6.68 -18.05
CA THR A 115 11.70 7.08 -19.48
C THR A 115 11.10 6.01 -20.37
N GLY A 116 10.77 4.86 -19.80
CA GLY A 116 10.23 3.71 -20.51
C GLY A 116 8.79 3.90 -20.98
N THR A 117 8.37 3.03 -21.87
CA THR A 117 7.01 3.01 -22.43
C THR A 117 6.10 2.16 -21.56
N TRP A 118 5.08 2.77 -20.99
CA TRP A 118 4.06 2.10 -20.20
C TRP A 118 2.88 1.67 -21.03
N THR A 119 2.48 0.42 -20.87
CA THR A 119 1.34 -0.19 -21.59
C THR A 119 0.26 -0.57 -20.60
N GLU A 120 -0.98 -0.18 -20.88
CA GLU A 120 -2.14 -0.59 -20.09
C GLU A 120 -2.45 -2.07 -20.32
N LYS A 121 -2.52 -2.82 -19.22
CA LYS A 121 -2.93 -4.25 -19.24
C LYS A 121 -4.41 -4.40 -18.93
N GLY A 122 -5.08 -3.30 -18.58
CA GLY A 122 -6.48 -3.28 -18.19
C GLY A 122 -6.70 -3.66 -16.71
N LYS A 123 -7.93 -4.05 -16.38
CA LYS A 123 -8.33 -4.49 -15.05
C LYS A 123 -7.59 -5.79 -14.68
N MET A 124 -7.13 -5.90 -13.43
CA MET A 124 -6.61 -7.16 -12.88
C MET A 124 -7.61 -8.28 -13.13
N GLN A 125 -7.14 -9.42 -13.63
CA GLN A 125 -7.99 -10.55 -13.96
C GLN A 125 -8.11 -11.50 -12.78
N ARG A 126 -9.32 -11.92 -12.48
CA ARG A 126 -9.62 -13.00 -11.54
C ARG A 126 -9.21 -14.35 -12.10
N SER A 127 -9.14 -15.39 -11.27
CA SER A 127 -9.01 -16.77 -11.74
C SER A 127 -10.28 -17.23 -12.47
N ASP A 128 -10.14 -18.27 -13.29
CA ASP A 128 -11.27 -18.78 -14.08
C ASP A 128 -12.36 -19.43 -13.18
N ASP A 129 -11.99 -19.86 -11.97
CA ASP A 129 -12.87 -20.47 -10.99
C ASP A 129 -13.48 -19.48 -9.99
N ASP A 130 -13.26 -18.18 -10.18
CA ASP A 130 -13.73 -17.12 -9.29
C ASP A 130 -14.73 -16.18 -9.99
N GLU A 131 -15.92 -16.06 -9.44
CA GLU A 131 -16.96 -15.15 -9.97
C GLU A 131 -17.07 -13.83 -9.19
N PHE A 132 -16.29 -13.66 -8.09
CA PHE A 132 -16.48 -12.58 -7.12
C PHE A 132 -15.41 -11.51 -7.15
N SER A 133 -14.13 -11.88 -7.34
CA SER A 133 -13.02 -10.92 -7.31
C SER A 133 -13.19 -9.79 -8.31
N PHE A 134 -13.01 -8.55 -7.81
CA PHE A 134 -13.06 -7.31 -8.59
C PHE A 134 -14.42 -6.97 -9.19
N GLU A 135 -15.51 -7.55 -8.69
CA GLU A 135 -16.88 -7.20 -9.10
C GLU A 135 -17.46 -6.05 -8.27
N ALA A 136 -17.02 -5.90 -7.01
CA ALA A 136 -17.38 -4.77 -6.16
C ALA A 136 -16.31 -3.66 -6.20
N PHE A 137 -16.44 -2.64 -5.36
CA PHE A 137 -15.44 -1.59 -5.15
C PHE A 137 -14.15 -2.22 -4.63
N SER A 138 -13.11 -2.27 -5.45
CA SER A 138 -11.86 -2.97 -5.17
C SER A 138 -10.67 -2.04 -5.38
N LEU A 139 -9.72 -2.01 -4.42
CA LEU A 139 -8.59 -1.08 -4.43
C LEU A 139 -7.40 -1.60 -3.60
N ASP A 140 -6.35 -0.80 -3.55
CA ASP A 140 -5.21 -0.93 -2.65
C ASP A 140 -4.60 -2.32 -2.68
N ALA A 141 -4.06 -2.67 -3.82
CA ALA A 141 -3.47 -3.99 -3.99
C ALA A 141 -1.96 -3.97 -3.85
N THR A 142 -1.43 -4.95 -3.13
CA THR A 142 0.01 -5.23 -3.07
C THR A 142 0.33 -6.62 -3.58
N VAL A 143 1.57 -6.80 -4.05
CA VAL A 143 2.12 -8.09 -4.48
C VAL A 143 3.32 -8.43 -3.60
N PHE A 144 3.35 -9.65 -3.10
CA PHE A 144 4.54 -10.17 -2.43
C PHE A 144 4.87 -11.60 -2.90
N GLU A 145 6.13 -11.95 -2.80
CA GLU A 145 6.62 -13.29 -3.11
C GLU A 145 6.77 -14.10 -1.81
N ASN A 146 6.36 -15.37 -1.82
CA ASN A 146 6.69 -16.34 -0.78
C ASN A 146 6.97 -17.71 -1.41
N LYS A 147 8.17 -18.25 -1.18
CA LYS A 147 8.61 -19.56 -1.68
C LYS A 147 8.50 -19.73 -3.21
N GLY A 148 8.81 -18.67 -3.95
CA GLY A 148 8.75 -18.68 -5.42
C GLY A 148 7.35 -18.49 -6.01
N GLU A 149 6.33 -18.33 -5.17
CA GLU A 149 4.96 -18.02 -5.58
C GLU A 149 4.65 -16.55 -5.31
N HIS A 150 3.95 -15.88 -6.22
CA HIS A 150 3.46 -14.52 -6.02
C HIS A 150 2.02 -14.54 -5.50
N TYR A 151 1.77 -13.69 -4.52
CA TYR A 151 0.45 -13.47 -3.92
C TYR A 151 0.01 -12.03 -4.15
N TYR A 152 -1.27 -11.86 -4.43
CA TYR A 152 -1.94 -10.57 -4.57
C TYR A 152 -2.89 -10.38 -3.40
N VAL A 153 -2.75 -9.29 -2.68
CA VAL A 153 -3.62 -8.92 -1.56
C VAL A 153 -4.28 -7.59 -1.88
N TRP A 154 -5.59 -7.50 -1.70
CA TRP A 154 -6.35 -6.29 -2.03
C TRP A 154 -7.51 -6.06 -1.08
N ALA A 155 -8.03 -4.83 -1.09
CA ALA A 155 -9.26 -4.48 -0.39
C ALA A 155 -10.46 -4.53 -1.34
N GLU A 156 -11.56 -5.14 -0.89
CA GLU A 156 -12.81 -5.15 -1.64
C GLU A 156 -14.02 -5.01 -0.73
N LYS A 157 -15.01 -4.22 -1.16
CA LYS A 157 -16.24 -3.97 -0.39
C LYS A 157 -17.30 -5.03 -0.63
N VAL A 158 -17.91 -5.47 0.47
CA VAL A 158 -19.13 -6.27 0.44
C VAL A 158 -20.34 -5.35 0.50
N SER A 159 -21.28 -5.48 -0.44
CA SER A 159 -22.41 -4.55 -0.63
C SER A 159 -23.72 -5.03 -0.01
N VAL A 160 -23.70 -5.90 0.99
CA VAL A 160 -24.95 -6.36 1.65
C VAL A 160 -25.14 -5.60 2.95
N GLY A 161 -26.19 -4.76 3.00
CA GLY A 161 -26.45 -3.91 4.15
C GLY A 161 -25.45 -2.78 4.30
N LYS A 162 -24.71 -2.71 5.41
CA LYS A 162 -23.62 -1.76 5.58
C LYS A 162 -22.42 -2.19 4.74
N GLN A 163 -21.84 -1.25 4.00
CA GLN A 163 -20.62 -1.52 3.24
C GLN A 163 -19.45 -1.80 4.19
N ILE A 164 -18.77 -2.89 3.94
CA ILE A 164 -17.59 -3.34 4.71
C ILE A 164 -16.47 -3.60 3.71
N SER A 165 -15.31 -2.96 3.89
CA SER A 165 -14.12 -3.24 3.12
C SER A 165 -13.30 -4.30 3.82
N ASN A 166 -13.08 -5.42 3.16
CA ASN A 166 -12.32 -6.57 3.63
C ASN A 166 -11.00 -6.70 2.88
N LEU A 167 -10.02 -7.39 3.46
CA LEU A 167 -8.85 -7.84 2.71
C LEU A 167 -9.04 -9.26 2.21
N TYR A 168 -8.67 -9.47 0.96
CA TYR A 168 -8.62 -10.75 0.29
C TYR A 168 -7.20 -11.05 -0.18
N ILE A 169 -6.90 -12.34 -0.33
CA ILE A 169 -5.66 -12.85 -0.89
C ILE A 169 -5.96 -13.89 -1.96
N ALA A 170 -5.13 -13.93 -2.99
CA ALA A 170 -5.08 -15.01 -3.96
C ALA A 170 -3.64 -15.20 -4.45
N ARG A 171 -3.34 -16.41 -4.95
CA ARG A 171 -2.09 -16.66 -5.67
C ARG A 171 -2.20 -16.11 -7.09
N MET A 172 -1.09 -15.64 -7.64
CA MET A 172 -1.02 -15.11 -9.01
C MET A 172 -0.59 -16.20 -9.99
N GLU A 173 -1.23 -16.22 -11.16
CA GLU A 173 -0.81 -17.00 -12.34
C GLU A 173 0.21 -16.20 -13.16
N SER A 174 -0.01 -14.90 -13.25
CA SER A 174 0.82 -13.93 -13.95
C SER A 174 0.69 -12.56 -13.28
N PRO A 175 1.53 -11.57 -13.61
CA PRO A 175 1.40 -10.21 -13.07
C PRO A 175 0.03 -9.55 -13.31
N CYS A 176 -0.80 -10.09 -14.21
CA CYS A 176 -2.10 -9.52 -14.58
C CYS A 176 -3.29 -10.44 -14.28
N LYS A 177 -3.06 -11.66 -13.72
CA LYS A 177 -4.12 -12.64 -13.50
C LYS A 177 -3.90 -13.45 -12.23
N LEU A 178 -4.98 -13.67 -11.47
CA LEU A 178 -5.01 -14.56 -10.32
C LEU A 178 -5.05 -16.02 -10.76
N ALA A 179 -4.38 -16.90 -10.00
CA ALA A 179 -4.37 -18.36 -10.20
C ALA A 179 -5.45 -19.06 -9.37
N THR A 180 -5.89 -18.46 -8.26
CA THR A 180 -6.85 -19.07 -7.33
C THR A 180 -8.02 -18.14 -7.09
N ALA A 181 -9.13 -18.70 -6.63
CA ALA A 181 -10.22 -17.90 -6.12
C ALA A 181 -9.77 -17.08 -4.89
N GLN A 182 -10.48 -15.99 -4.65
CA GLN A 182 -10.23 -15.11 -3.51
C GLN A 182 -10.44 -15.85 -2.18
N VAL A 183 -9.57 -15.55 -1.22
CA VAL A 183 -9.71 -16.00 0.17
C VAL A 183 -9.83 -14.76 1.06
N LEU A 184 -10.84 -14.72 1.92
CA LEU A 184 -11.02 -13.65 2.90
C LEU A 184 -9.92 -13.76 3.97
N LEU A 185 -9.06 -12.75 4.08
CA LEU A 185 -8.02 -12.68 5.11
C LEU A 185 -8.52 -12.05 6.40
N THR A 186 -9.17 -10.89 6.29
CA THR A 186 -9.66 -10.15 7.44
C THR A 186 -10.82 -9.23 7.08
N THR A 187 -11.67 -8.99 8.06
CA THR A 187 -12.76 -8.03 8.03
C THR A 187 -12.60 -7.06 9.21
N PRO A 188 -13.17 -5.84 9.19
CA PRO A 188 -13.17 -4.96 10.35
C PRO A 188 -13.93 -5.58 11.54
N ASP A 189 -13.21 -6.22 12.47
CA ASP A 189 -13.76 -6.95 13.61
C ASP A 189 -13.80 -6.12 14.89
N TYR A 190 -12.80 -5.25 15.07
CA TYR A 190 -12.62 -4.47 16.28
C TYR A 190 -13.20 -3.06 16.13
N ASP A 191 -13.57 -2.43 17.25
CA ASP A 191 -14.16 -1.09 17.26
C ASP A 191 -13.24 -0.04 16.63
N TRP A 192 -11.92 -0.18 16.81
CA TRP A 192 -10.93 0.72 16.22
C TRP A 192 -10.81 0.60 14.69
N GLU A 193 -11.36 -0.44 14.08
CA GLU A 193 -11.42 -0.62 12.62
C GLU A 193 -12.71 -0.07 12.01
N ARG A 194 -13.60 0.48 12.84
CA ARG A 194 -14.99 0.81 12.48
C ARG A 194 -15.36 2.26 12.72
N VAL A 195 -14.38 3.11 12.99
CA VAL A 195 -14.64 4.54 13.23
C VAL A 195 -14.91 5.22 11.89
N GLY A 196 -16.09 5.83 11.75
CA GLY A 196 -16.58 6.37 10.49
C GLY A 196 -16.98 5.29 9.50
N PHE A 197 -16.03 4.73 8.78
CA PHE A 197 -16.22 3.62 7.86
C PHE A 197 -15.68 2.30 8.44
N TRP A 198 -16.26 1.19 7.99
CA TRP A 198 -15.80 -0.16 8.35
C TRP A 198 -14.83 -0.63 7.27
N VAL A 199 -13.56 -0.42 7.49
CA VAL A 199 -12.54 -0.57 6.46
C VAL A 199 -11.33 -1.32 7.00
N ASN A 200 -10.87 -2.31 6.21
CA ASN A 200 -9.50 -2.77 6.14
C ASN A 200 -9.03 -2.55 4.69
N GLU A 201 -7.92 -1.83 4.50
CA GLU A 201 -7.36 -1.45 3.19
C GLU A 201 -5.84 -1.26 3.26
N GLY A 202 -5.18 -0.91 2.16
CA GLY A 202 -3.76 -0.59 2.11
C GLY A 202 -2.85 -1.69 2.67
N PRO A 203 -2.99 -2.97 2.25
CA PRO A 203 -2.18 -4.06 2.77
C PRO A 203 -0.73 -3.97 2.30
N PHE A 204 0.22 -4.36 3.16
CA PHE A 204 1.61 -4.56 2.77
C PHE A 204 2.28 -5.63 3.62
N VAL A 205 3.22 -6.38 3.05
CA VAL A 205 3.89 -7.50 3.75
C VAL A 205 5.33 -7.16 4.11
N LEU A 206 5.69 -7.38 5.38
CA LEU A 206 7.04 -7.32 5.93
C LEU A 206 7.47 -8.71 6.40
N LYS A 207 8.68 -9.14 6.04
CA LYS A 207 9.29 -10.40 6.49
C LYS A 207 10.34 -10.12 7.56
N ASN A 208 10.41 -10.95 8.62
CA ASN A 208 11.47 -10.82 9.63
C ASN A 208 12.78 -11.54 9.27
N GLY A 209 12.79 -12.31 8.16
CA GLY A 209 13.91 -13.13 7.74
C GLY A 209 14.16 -14.36 8.63
N GLU A 210 13.24 -14.67 9.54
CA GLU A 210 13.29 -15.80 10.48
C GLU A 210 12.00 -16.65 10.37
N GLY A 211 11.37 -16.67 9.19
CA GLY A 211 10.21 -17.52 8.90
C GLY A 211 8.84 -16.92 9.24
N LYS A 212 8.76 -15.60 9.52
CA LYS A 212 7.48 -14.93 9.77
C LYS A 212 7.18 -13.83 8.77
N LEU A 213 5.90 -13.76 8.39
CA LEU A 213 5.27 -12.72 7.61
C LEU A 213 4.42 -11.84 8.51
N PHE A 214 4.49 -10.52 8.30
CA PHE A 214 3.63 -9.53 8.94
C PHE A 214 2.94 -8.73 7.84
N LEU A 215 1.63 -8.91 7.69
CA LEU A 215 0.82 -8.13 6.79
C LEU A 215 0.22 -6.98 7.58
N THR A 216 0.70 -5.75 7.32
CA THR A 216 0.09 -4.53 7.84
C THR A 216 -1.06 -4.11 6.94
N TYR A 217 -2.05 -3.44 7.51
CA TYR A 217 -3.18 -2.89 6.78
C TYR A 217 -3.70 -1.66 7.51
N SER A 218 -4.45 -0.83 6.82
CA SER A 218 -5.05 0.36 7.39
C SER A 218 -6.53 0.16 7.70
N ALA A 219 -7.04 0.88 8.68
CA ALA A 219 -8.39 0.72 9.16
C ALA A 219 -9.07 2.05 9.51
N SER A 220 -10.41 2.04 9.47
CA SER A 220 -11.30 3.17 9.71
C SER A 220 -11.33 4.19 8.56
N GLU A 221 -11.97 5.34 8.74
CA GLU A 221 -12.00 6.40 7.72
C GLU A 221 -10.66 7.16 7.67
N THR A 222 -10.39 7.83 6.54
CA THR A 222 -9.14 8.55 6.27
C THR A 222 -8.97 9.87 7.06
N GLY A 223 -9.52 9.92 8.28
CA GLY A 223 -9.38 11.03 9.22
C GLY A 223 -8.30 10.78 10.27
N ALA A 224 -8.37 11.51 11.40
CA ALA A 224 -7.47 11.31 12.53
C ALA A 224 -7.60 9.94 13.21
N CYS A 225 -8.67 9.19 12.94
CA CYS A 225 -8.89 7.83 13.45
C CYS A 225 -8.27 6.74 12.56
N TYR A 226 -7.73 7.09 11.39
CA TYR A 226 -7.03 6.14 10.53
C TYR A 226 -5.82 5.57 11.26
N CYS A 227 -5.59 4.27 11.16
CA CYS A 227 -4.58 3.58 11.94
C CYS A 227 -4.15 2.29 11.23
N VAL A 228 -3.08 1.68 11.71
CA VAL A 228 -2.51 0.45 11.12
C VAL A 228 -2.81 -0.75 12.01
N GLY A 229 -3.39 -1.79 11.42
CA GLY A 229 -3.51 -3.14 11.97
C GLY A 229 -2.44 -4.07 11.43
N MET A 230 -2.37 -5.30 11.95
CA MET A 230 -1.40 -6.30 11.52
C MET A 230 -1.94 -7.72 11.62
N LEU A 231 -1.62 -8.54 10.63
CA LEU A 231 -1.75 -9.99 10.66
C LEU A 231 -0.34 -10.60 10.70
N GLU A 232 -0.18 -11.73 11.40
CA GLU A 232 1.04 -12.53 11.47
C GLU A 232 0.79 -13.92 10.93
N ALA A 233 1.69 -14.46 10.10
CA ALA A 233 1.67 -15.84 9.63
C ALA A 233 3.09 -16.43 9.59
N ASP A 234 3.17 -17.76 9.54
CA ASP A 234 4.41 -18.48 9.24
C ASP A 234 4.63 -18.53 7.72
N GLU A 235 5.84 -18.28 7.25
CA GLU A 235 6.20 -18.43 5.83
C GLU A 235 5.97 -19.85 5.31
N GLU A 236 6.02 -20.85 6.21
CA GLU A 236 5.81 -22.28 5.90
C GLU A 236 4.35 -22.69 5.86
N SER A 237 3.42 -21.86 6.39
CA SER A 237 1.99 -22.16 6.39
C SER A 237 1.34 -22.00 5.03
N ASP A 238 0.16 -22.58 4.87
CA ASP A 238 -0.70 -22.27 3.72
C ASP A 238 -1.26 -20.86 3.87
N LEU A 239 -0.75 -19.91 3.08
CA LEU A 239 -1.17 -18.50 3.14
C LEU A 239 -2.58 -18.26 2.60
N LEU A 240 -3.17 -19.25 1.89
CA LEU A 240 -4.57 -19.23 1.46
C LEU A 240 -5.52 -19.85 2.49
N ASP A 241 -5.01 -20.37 3.61
CA ASP A 241 -5.84 -20.72 4.76
C ASP A 241 -5.97 -19.51 5.70
N PRO A 242 -7.15 -18.92 5.90
CA PRO A 242 -7.35 -17.79 6.82
C PRO A 242 -6.88 -18.07 8.26
N LEU A 243 -6.89 -19.35 8.67
CA LEU A 243 -6.44 -19.77 10.01
C LEU A 243 -4.93 -19.69 10.18
N SER A 244 -4.16 -19.57 9.10
CA SER A 244 -2.72 -19.33 9.15
C SER A 244 -2.37 -17.91 9.62
N TRP A 245 -3.33 -16.98 9.57
CA TRP A 245 -3.13 -15.58 9.89
C TRP A 245 -3.71 -15.22 11.26
N LYS A 246 -2.87 -14.66 12.12
CA LYS A 246 -3.24 -14.19 13.44
C LYS A 246 -3.34 -12.67 13.46
N LYS A 247 -4.54 -12.15 13.71
CA LYS A 247 -4.81 -10.70 13.78
C LYS A 247 -4.40 -10.10 15.11
N SER A 248 -3.72 -8.96 15.08
CA SER A 248 -3.43 -8.14 16.27
C SER A 248 -4.73 -7.59 16.85
N ARG A 249 -4.86 -7.68 18.19
CA ARG A 249 -6.05 -7.20 18.90
C ARG A 249 -6.17 -5.67 18.93
N TYR A 250 -5.05 -4.99 18.89
CA TYR A 250 -4.94 -3.53 18.94
C TYR A 250 -4.23 -3.02 17.70
N PRO A 251 -4.46 -1.75 17.31
CA PRO A 251 -3.68 -1.15 16.23
C PRO A 251 -2.20 -1.15 16.62
N VAL A 252 -1.35 -1.38 15.63
CA VAL A 252 0.12 -1.38 15.81
C VAL A 252 0.72 0.00 15.57
N LEU A 253 -0.03 0.92 14.95
CA LEU A 253 0.31 2.33 14.80
C LEU A 253 -0.99 3.15 14.75
N ALA A 254 -1.07 4.23 15.50
CA ALA A 254 -2.23 5.10 15.59
C ALA A 254 -1.80 6.57 15.79
N THR A 255 -2.76 7.47 15.78
CA THR A 255 -2.55 8.90 16.07
C THR A 255 -1.79 9.11 17.37
N ASP A 256 -0.81 10.01 17.32
CA ASP A 256 -0.08 10.53 18.48
C ASP A 256 -0.27 12.06 18.51
N GLU A 257 -1.15 12.52 19.41
CA GLU A 257 -1.49 13.93 19.56
C GLU A 257 -0.32 14.75 20.13
N GLU A 258 0.54 14.15 20.95
CA GLU A 258 1.69 14.83 21.55
C GLU A 258 2.75 15.13 20.48
N LYS A 259 2.89 14.25 19.49
CA LYS A 259 3.80 14.42 18.36
C LYS A 259 3.16 15.16 17.17
N GLY A 260 1.85 15.43 17.24
CA GLY A 260 1.13 16.09 16.14
C GLY A 260 1.03 15.24 14.89
N ILE A 261 0.94 13.91 15.03
CA ILE A 261 0.81 12.95 13.94
C ILE A 261 -0.59 12.35 13.99
N TYR A 262 -1.38 12.57 12.95
CA TYR A 262 -2.78 12.17 12.92
C TYR A 262 -3.07 11.24 11.73
N GLY A 263 -3.84 10.17 12.00
CA GLY A 263 -4.31 9.24 10.99
C GLY A 263 -3.18 8.58 10.19
N PRO A 264 -2.19 7.94 10.85
CA PRO A 264 -1.12 7.24 10.15
C PRO A 264 -1.66 5.98 9.48
N GLY A 265 -1.23 5.73 8.25
CA GLY A 265 -1.62 4.51 7.55
C GLY A 265 -1.15 4.44 6.11
N HIS A 266 -1.74 3.49 5.37
CA HIS A 266 -1.42 3.14 3.99
C HIS A 266 0.08 3.09 3.76
N ASN A 267 0.71 2.16 4.45
CA ASN A 267 2.16 2.06 4.51
C ASN A 267 2.71 1.01 3.55
N CYS A 268 3.94 1.22 3.11
CA CYS A 268 4.81 0.19 2.56
C CYS A 268 6.09 0.05 3.40
N PHE A 269 6.89 -0.96 3.10
CA PHE A 269 8.22 -1.12 3.69
C PHE A 269 9.31 -1.11 2.61
N THR A 270 10.45 -0.52 2.95
CA THR A 270 11.67 -0.56 2.13
C THR A 270 12.90 -0.74 3.02
N LYS A 271 14.07 -0.91 2.41
CA LYS A 271 15.35 -0.96 3.13
C LYS A 271 16.09 0.36 2.98
N ALA A 272 16.54 0.93 4.09
CA ALA A 272 17.51 2.03 4.04
C ALA A 272 18.87 1.57 3.51
N GLU A 273 19.76 2.51 3.26
CA GLU A 273 21.11 2.26 2.75
C GLU A 273 21.94 1.41 3.72
N ASP A 274 21.69 1.54 5.03
CA ASP A 274 22.33 0.77 6.11
C ASP A 274 21.69 -0.62 6.33
N GLY A 275 20.67 -0.97 5.54
CA GLY A 275 19.96 -2.23 5.61
C GLY A 275 18.79 -2.27 6.61
N ALA A 276 18.52 -1.19 7.33
CA ALA A 276 17.39 -1.13 8.24
C ALA A 276 16.06 -1.15 7.50
N ASP A 277 15.05 -1.75 8.10
CA ASP A 277 13.68 -1.67 7.61
C ASP A 277 13.08 -0.30 7.89
N ILE A 278 12.51 0.30 6.87
CA ILE A 278 11.83 1.60 6.92
C ILE A 278 10.37 1.39 6.53
N MET A 279 9.48 1.82 7.41
CA MET A 279 8.06 2.01 7.10
C MET A 279 7.90 3.38 6.45
N VAL A 280 7.34 3.40 5.26
CA VAL A 280 6.91 4.61 4.57
C VAL A 280 5.39 4.65 4.68
N TYR A 281 4.83 5.69 5.25
CA TYR A 281 3.40 5.79 5.52
C TYR A 281 2.91 7.21 5.28
N HIS A 282 1.62 7.41 5.14
CA HIS A 282 1.11 8.78 5.20
C HIS A 282 0.52 9.11 6.57
N ALA A 283 0.60 10.37 6.92
CA ALA A 283 -0.13 10.95 8.06
C ALA A 283 -0.41 12.42 7.83
N ARG A 284 -1.25 12.99 8.69
CA ARG A 284 -1.56 14.43 8.75
C ARG A 284 -0.82 15.07 9.90
N THR A 285 -0.57 16.36 9.78
CA THR A 285 -0.03 17.21 10.87
C THR A 285 -1.14 17.99 11.57
N GLU A 286 -2.39 17.85 11.13
CA GLU A 286 -3.57 18.54 11.63
C GLU A 286 -4.66 17.50 11.98
N LYS A 287 -5.27 17.63 13.15
CA LYS A 287 -6.36 16.78 13.61
C LYS A 287 -7.66 17.08 12.88
N GLU A 288 -7.98 18.38 12.81
CA GLU A 288 -9.23 18.87 12.23
C GLU A 288 -9.09 19.02 10.71
N ILE A 289 -9.99 18.40 9.98
CA ILE A 289 -10.00 18.39 8.52
C ILE A 289 -11.17 19.23 8.04
N THR A 290 -10.88 20.28 7.28
CA THR A 290 -11.92 21.08 6.63
C THR A 290 -12.38 20.39 5.34
N GLY A 291 -13.67 20.15 5.22
CA GLY A 291 -14.28 19.50 4.06
C GLY A 291 -14.21 17.96 4.12
N ASN A 292 -14.26 17.34 2.95
CA ASN A 292 -14.18 15.87 2.86
C ASN A 292 -12.72 15.40 3.04
N PRO A 293 -12.44 14.51 4.01
CA PRO A 293 -11.08 14.00 4.26
C PRO A 293 -10.40 13.40 3.02
N LEU A 294 -11.16 12.77 2.12
CA LEU A 294 -10.63 12.17 0.91
C LEU A 294 -10.00 13.19 -0.03
N TYR A 295 -10.60 14.39 -0.15
CA TYR A 295 -10.13 15.45 -1.05
C TYR A 295 -9.25 16.50 -0.36
N ASN A 296 -9.04 16.36 0.95
CA ASN A 296 -8.07 17.21 1.65
C ASN A 296 -6.65 16.71 1.34
N PRO A 297 -5.77 17.54 0.71
CA PRO A 297 -4.47 17.08 0.21
C PRO A 297 -3.43 16.84 1.31
N ASN A 298 -3.71 17.22 2.56
CA ASN A 298 -2.72 17.23 3.64
C ASN A 298 -2.50 15.83 4.27
N ARG A 299 -2.43 14.81 3.44
CA ARG A 299 -1.81 13.52 3.78
C ARG A 299 -0.38 13.55 3.26
N HIS A 300 0.58 13.50 4.16
CA HIS A 300 2.00 13.66 3.85
C HIS A 300 2.72 12.34 4.00
N ALA A 301 3.59 11.99 3.05
CA ALA A 301 4.47 10.85 3.23
C ALA A 301 5.46 11.12 4.35
N MET A 302 5.62 10.15 5.24
CA MET A 302 6.53 10.16 6.40
C MET A 302 7.32 8.86 6.44
N LEU A 303 8.44 8.86 7.14
CA LEU A 303 9.30 7.71 7.36
C LEU A 303 9.33 7.32 8.83
N MET A 304 9.39 6.02 9.10
CA MET A 304 9.63 5.47 10.43
C MET A 304 10.67 4.35 10.32
N ARG A 305 11.67 4.35 11.19
CA ARG A 305 12.60 3.22 11.29
C ARG A 305 11.93 2.09 12.07
N VAL A 306 11.79 0.93 11.45
CA VAL A 306 11.20 -0.24 12.10
C VAL A 306 12.17 -0.79 13.14
N LYS A 307 11.69 -0.92 14.36
CA LYS A 307 12.42 -1.63 15.43
C LYS A 307 11.95 -3.08 15.46
N TRP A 308 12.84 -3.97 15.85
CA TRP A 308 12.55 -5.39 15.97
C TRP A 308 12.77 -5.84 17.40
N ASN A 309 11.73 -6.35 18.03
CA ASN A 309 11.81 -6.93 19.37
C ASN A 309 11.62 -8.44 19.32
N ARG A 310 12.41 -9.17 20.11
CA ARG A 310 12.20 -10.60 20.34
C ARG A 310 11.31 -10.76 21.56
N GLU A 311 10.14 -11.34 21.37
CA GLU A 311 9.18 -11.58 22.44
C GLU A 311 9.46 -12.88 23.20
N GLU A 312 8.70 -13.15 24.28
CA GLU A 312 8.89 -14.31 25.15
C GLU A 312 8.73 -15.66 24.41
N ASP A 313 7.90 -15.69 23.37
CA ASP A 313 7.73 -16.87 22.49
C ASP A 313 8.88 -17.09 21.52
N GLY A 314 9.93 -16.25 21.57
CA GLY A 314 11.09 -16.30 20.72
C GLY A 314 10.92 -15.66 19.36
N VAL A 315 9.73 -15.19 19.00
CA VAL A 315 9.45 -14.59 17.70
C VAL A 315 9.96 -13.14 17.67
N LYS A 316 10.65 -12.80 16.58
CA LYS A 316 11.10 -11.44 16.29
C LYS A 316 9.98 -10.70 15.57
N ARG A 317 9.34 -9.72 16.26
CA ARG A 317 8.22 -8.92 15.76
C ARG A 317 8.60 -7.47 15.49
N PRO A 318 8.01 -6.84 14.46
CA PRO A 318 8.22 -5.43 14.20
C PRO A 318 7.50 -4.57 15.26
N VAL A 319 8.14 -3.46 15.63
CA VAL A 319 7.56 -2.45 16.53
C VAL A 319 7.55 -1.13 15.81
N PHE A 320 6.38 -0.54 15.73
CA PHE A 320 6.14 0.75 15.10
C PHE A 320 5.88 1.77 16.21
N ASN A 321 6.78 2.71 16.38
CA ASN A 321 6.64 3.77 17.35
C ASN A 321 7.30 5.07 16.85
N TYR A 322 6.88 6.19 17.42
CA TYR A 322 7.33 7.52 17.02
C TYR A 322 8.58 8.00 17.81
N ASP A 323 9.32 7.12 18.45
CA ASP A 323 10.52 7.46 19.25
C ASP A 323 11.76 7.69 18.38
#